data_a8c62228fe65d77f7b4cf7384bdf16d7
#
_entry.id   a8c62228fe65d77f7b4cf7384bdf16d7
#
_cell.length_a   1.000
_cell.length_b   1.000
_cell.length_c   1.000
_cell.angle_alpha   90.00
_cell.angle_beta   90.00
_cell.angle_gamma   90.00
#
_symmetry.space_group_name_H-M   'P 1'
#
loop_
_entity.id
_entity.type
_entity.pdbx_description
1 polymer ?
#
loop_
_entity_poly.entity_id
_entity_poly.type
_entity_poly.pdbx_seq_one_letter_code
_entity_poly.pdbx_strand_id
1 'polypeptide(L)'
;NWQQLLQLIARDTEVVGSDEGQFFDAGLPAVCSMLADRGVRVIVAGLDQDYLGKPFEPMPQLLAIAEYITKTHAICMVCGNPANHTQRLVASGDRVLVGAAGLYEARCRRCFDPNLSRVQATSEIHVPSTPEEAT
;
A
#
# COMPACT_ATOMS: atom_id res chain seq x y z
N ASN A 1 3.97 0.67 15.49
CA ASN A 1 3.41 2.02 15.50
C ASN A 1 4.54 3.04 15.68
N TRP A 2 4.25 4.33 15.50
CA TRP A 2 5.24 5.41 15.63
C TRP A 2 5.86 5.52 17.05
N GLN A 3 5.16 5.13 18.09
CA GLN A 3 5.67 5.11 19.46
C GLN A 3 6.81 4.10 19.63
N GLN A 4 6.69 2.95 19.03
CA GLN A 4 7.76 1.94 19.01
C GLN A 4 8.98 2.46 18.22
N LEU A 5 8.76 3.18 17.14
CA LEU A 5 9.83 3.80 16.38
C LEU A 5 10.62 4.78 17.25
N LEU A 6 9.96 5.64 18.02
CA LEU A 6 10.62 6.59 18.91
C LEU A 6 11.49 5.93 19.99
N GLN A 7 11.09 4.75 20.47
CA GLN A 7 11.86 4.01 21.47
C GLN A 7 13.19 3.45 20.91
N LEU A 8 13.27 3.27 19.60
CA LEU A 8 14.48 2.77 18.92
C LEU A 8 15.50 3.88 18.62
N ILE A 9 15.10 5.15 18.73
CA ILE A 9 15.93 6.28 18.33
C ILE A 9 16.79 6.74 19.52
N ALA A 10 18.11 6.60 19.36
CA ALA A 10 19.10 7.11 20.32
C ALA A 10 19.29 8.63 20.17
N ARG A 11 19.88 9.26 21.20
CA ARG A 11 20.12 10.72 21.20
C ARG A 11 21.10 11.20 20.13
N ASP A 12 22.00 10.34 19.71
CA ASP A 12 23.03 10.56 18.69
C ASP A 12 22.65 10.04 17.30
N THR A 13 21.38 9.65 17.12
CA THR A 13 20.87 9.19 15.82
C THR A 13 20.88 10.33 14.81
N GLU A 14 21.57 10.14 13.71
CA GLU A 14 21.67 11.12 12.60
C GLU A 14 20.69 10.83 11.47
N VAL A 15 20.36 9.56 11.24
CA VAL A 15 19.50 9.11 10.15
C VAL A 15 18.49 8.07 10.64
N VAL A 16 17.24 8.23 10.25
CA VAL A 16 16.17 7.25 10.48
C VAL A 16 15.58 6.84 9.13
N GLY A 17 15.62 5.55 8.83
CA GLY A 17 14.99 4.95 7.66
C GLY A 17 13.80 4.08 8.06
N SER A 18 12.69 4.22 7.37
CA SER A 18 11.51 3.37 7.52
C SER A 18 11.02 2.90 6.17
N ASP A 19 10.73 1.62 6.07
CA ASP A 19 10.05 1.02 4.92
C ASP A 19 8.60 0.74 5.26
N GLU A 20 7.78 0.51 4.22
CA GLU A 20 6.36 0.21 4.35
C GLU A 20 5.58 1.29 5.15
N GLY A 21 5.85 2.56 4.85
CA GLY A 21 5.26 3.71 5.55
C GLY A 21 3.74 3.71 5.61
N GLN A 22 3.07 3.11 4.61
CA GLN A 22 1.62 2.98 4.55
C GLN A 22 1.01 2.10 5.65
N PHE A 23 1.82 1.29 6.35
CA PHE A 23 1.35 0.46 7.46
C PHE A 23 1.49 1.11 8.83
N PHE A 24 2.06 2.31 8.88
CA PHE A 24 2.07 3.10 10.11
C PHE A 24 0.74 3.83 10.32
N ASP A 25 0.51 4.25 11.55
CA ASP A 25 -0.66 5.04 11.90
C ASP A 25 -0.53 6.54 11.51
N ALA A 26 -1.61 7.28 11.69
CA ALA A 26 -1.69 8.70 11.36
C ALA A 26 -0.71 9.60 12.13
N GLY A 27 -0.05 9.09 13.17
CA GLY A 27 0.96 9.83 13.94
C GLY A 27 2.33 9.90 13.26
N LEU A 28 2.60 9.06 12.27
CA LEU A 28 3.92 9.00 11.63
C LEU A 28 4.37 10.34 11.02
N PRO A 29 3.54 11.11 10.28
CA PRO A 29 3.98 12.39 9.72
C PRO A 29 4.46 13.40 10.77
N ALA A 30 3.76 13.49 11.89
CA ALA A 30 4.17 14.38 12.99
C ALA A 30 5.50 13.97 13.60
N VAL A 31 5.75 12.67 13.75
CA VAL A 31 7.02 12.14 14.25
C VAL A 31 8.15 12.41 13.26
N CYS A 32 7.93 12.22 11.97
CA CYS A 32 8.92 12.54 10.93
C CYS A 32 9.30 14.02 10.96
N SER A 33 8.32 14.94 11.06
CA SER A 33 8.57 16.38 11.17
C SER A 33 9.36 16.70 12.44
N MET A 34 8.98 16.15 13.57
CA MET A 34 9.68 16.38 14.85
C MET A 34 11.14 15.92 14.77
N LEU A 35 11.43 14.80 14.16
CA LEU A 35 12.79 14.30 13.99
C LEU A 35 13.59 15.19 13.04
N ALA A 36 12.99 15.58 11.92
CA ALA A 36 13.61 16.48 10.94
C ALA A 36 13.93 17.85 11.57
N ASP A 37 13.03 18.41 12.38
CA ASP A 37 13.24 19.66 13.11
C ASP A 37 14.42 19.58 14.11
N ARG A 38 14.74 18.38 14.58
CA ARG A 38 15.91 18.11 15.42
C ARG A 38 17.20 17.88 14.64
N GLY A 39 17.16 17.97 13.31
CA GLY A 39 18.30 17.74 12.45
C GLY A 39 18.54 16.27 12.06
N VAL A 40 17.61 15.37 12.36
CA VAL A 40 17.68 13.98 11.95
C VAL A 40 17.24 13.85 10.49
N ARG A 41 18.02 13.18 9.67
CA ARG A 41 17.61 12.83 8.30
C ARG A 41 16.59 11.70 8.35
N VAL A 42 15.38 11.96 7.88
CA VAL A 42 14.31 10.98 7.85
C VAL A 42 14.05 10.51 6.41
N ILE A 43 14.07 9.20 6.19
CA ILE A 43 13.82 8.58 4.90
C ILE A 43 12.68 7.60 5.08
N VAL A 44 11.59 7.80 4.34
CA VAL A 44 10.44 6.89 4.37
C VAL A 44 10.18 6.36 2.98
N ALA A 45 10.12 5.05 2.85
CA ALA A 45 9.65 4.36 1.66
C ALA A 45 8.26 3.78 1.91
N GLY A 46 7.45 3.69 0.88
CA GLY A 46 6.10 3.11 1.01
C GLY A 46 5.28 3.22 -0.27
N LEU A 47 4.15 2.54 -0.29
CA LEU A 47 3.16 2.62 -1.35
C LEU A 47 2.28 3.85 -1.16
N ASP A 48 2.17 4.66 -2.20
CA ASP A 48 1.33 5.87 -2.18
C ASP A 48 -0.13 5.60 -2.54
N GLN A 49 -0.41 4.47 -3.17
CA GLN A 49 -1.76 4.04 -3.57
C GLN A 49 -2.05 2.62 -3.11
N ASP A 50 -3.31 2.37 -2.73
CA ASP A 50 -3.79 1.02 -2.47
C ASP A 50 -4.16 0.27 -3.78
N TYR A 51 -4.63 -0.97 -3.66
CA TYR A 51 -5.00 -1.82 -4.81
C TYR A 51 -6.20 -1.29 -5.62
N LEU A 52 -6.91 -0.29 -5.12
CA LEU A 52 -8.00 0.40 -5.83
C LEU A 52 -7.52 1.70 -6.49
N GLY A 53 -6.23 2.02 -6.42
CA GLY A 53 -5.66 3.27 -6.92
C GLY A 53 -6.01 4.49 -6.06
N LYS A 54 -6.46 4.27 -4.82
CA LYS A 54 -6.77 5.34 -3.87
C LYS A 54 -5.53 5.69 -3.04
N PRO A 55 -5.40 6.94 -2.59
CA PRO A 55 -4.32 7.32 -1.69
C PRO A 55 -4.26 6.40 -0.47
N PHE A 56 -3.05 5.97 -0.12
CA PHE A 56 -2.78 5.08 1.01
C PHE A 56 -2.26 5.89 2.19
N GLU A 57 -3.10 6.10 3.19
CA GLU A 57 -2.73 6.83 4.41
C GLU A 57 -1.65 6.07 5.21
N PRO A 58 -0.67 6.73 5.84
CA PRO A 58 -0.47 8.19 5.93
C PRO A 58 0.46 8.76 4.83
N MET A 59 0.66 8.04 3.73
CA MET A 59 1.60 8.46 2.67
C MET A 59 1.28 9.84 2.06
N PRO A 60 0.00 10.26 1.82
CA PRO A 60 -0.28 11.59 1.31
C PRO A 60 0.27 12.72 2.19
N GLN A 61 0.16 12.57 3.51
CA GLN A 61 0.68 13.54 4.47
C GLN A 61 2.21 13.55 4.48
N LEU A 62 2.85 12.39 4.37
CA LEU A 62 4.30 12.29 4.26
C LEU A 62 4.82 12.95 2.99
N LEU A 63 4.15 12.73 1.86
CA LEU A 63 4.48 13.37 0.59
C LEU A 63 4.34 14.89 0.66
N ALA A 64 3.34 15.40 1.40
CA ALA A 64 3.13 16.83 1.56
C ALA A 64 4.24 17.53 2.37
N ILE A 65 4.79 16.87 3.39
CA ILE A 65 5.81 17.46 4.27
C ILE A 65 7.25 17.16 3.84
N ALA A 66 7.47 16.20 2.95
CA ALA A 66 8.81 15.82 2.49
C ALA A 66 9.43 16.94 1.65
N GLU A 67 10.71 17.26 1.88
CA GLU A 67 11.49 18.16 1.03
C GLU A 67 11.90 17.49 -0.27
N TYR A 68 12.11 16.17 -0.26
CA TYR A 68 12.54 15.40 -1.42
C TYR A 68 11.63 14.20 -1.63
N ILE A 69 11.15 14.04 -2.85
CA ILE A 69 10.27 12.96 -3.25
C ILE A 69 10.85 12.27 -4.48
N THR A 70 10.99 10.95 -4.40
CA THR A 70 11.31 10.12 -5.55
C THR A 70 10.16 9.13 -5.76
N LYS A 71 9.41 9.30 -6.84
CA LYS A 71 8.35 8.37 -7.22
C LYS A 71 8.92 7.35 -8.20
N THR A 72 9.13 6.12 -7.73
CA THR A 72 9.62 5.01 -8.55
C THR A 72 8.48 4.29 -9.25
N HIS A 73 8.77 3.68 -10.40
CA HIS A 73 7.83 2.91 -11.18
C HIS A 73 8.28 1.46 -11.30
N ALA A 74 7.34 0.54 -11.24
CA ALA A 74 7.55 -0.85 -11.64
C ALA A 74 7.37 -1.00 -13.16
N ILE A 75 7.44 -2.21 -13.66
CA ILE A 75 7.13 -2.56 -15.05
C ILE A 75 5.75 -3.20 -15.09
N CYS A 76 4.89 -2.69 -15.97
CA CYS A 76 3.56 -3.24 -16.16
C CYS A 76 3.62 -4.68 -16.65
N MET A 77 3.00 -5.59 -15.92
CA MET A 77 3.02 -7.03 -16.26
C MET A 77 2.21 -7.35 -17.51
N VAL A 78 1.36 -6.43 -17.96
CA VAL A 78 0.52 -6.63 -19.16
C VAL A 78 1.20 -6.09 -20.42
N CYS A 79 1.74 -4.86 -20.38
CA CYS A 79 2.23 -4.18 -21.58
C CYS A 79 3.70 -3.73 -21.53
N GLY A 80 4.40 -3.93 -20.41
CA GLY A 80 5.80 -3.57 -20.25
C GLY A 80 6.09 -2.08 -20.06
N ASN A 81 5.08 -1.22 -20.02
CA ASN A 81 5.25 0.21 -19.74
C ASN A 81 5.52 0.47 -18.25
N PRO A 82 6.07 1.66 -17.88
CA PRO A 82 6.17 2.05 -16.48
C PRO A 82 4.82 1.97 -15.76
N ALA A 83 4.82 1.38 -14.56
CA ALA A 83 3.63 1.07 -13.81
C ALA A 83 3.69 1.65 -12.39
N ASN A 84 2.60 2.23 -11.93
CA ASN A 84 2.46 2.76 -10.58
C ASN A 84 1.17 2.31 -9.87
N HIS A 85 0.48 1.32 -10.42
CA HIS A 85 -0.71 0.73 -9.81
C HIS A 85 -0.43 -0.70 -9.37
N THR A 86 -1.06 -1.08 -8.26
CA THR A 86 -1.05 -2.44 -7.74
C THR A 86 -2.38 -3.10 -8.05
N GLN A 87 -2.39 -4.02 -9.01
CA GLN A 87 -3.57 -4.80 -9.35
C GLN A 87 -3.69 -5.99 -8.43
N ARG A 88 -4.78 -6.09 -7.68
CA ARG A 88 -5.10 -7.29 -6.92
C ARG A 88 -5.71 -8.32 -7.86
N LEU A 89 -5.20 -9.56 -7.80
CA LEU A 89 -5.61 -10.66 -8.67
C LEU A 89 -6.57 -11.66 -7.98
N VAL A 90 -6.77 -11.52 -6.67
CA VAL A 90 -7.65 -12.39 -5.88
C VAL A 90 -8.78 -11.59 -5.26
N ALA A 91 -9.95 -12.22 -5.14
CA ALA A 91 -11.10 -11.64 -4.48
C ALA A 91 -10.89 -11.64 -2.95
N SER A 92 -10.88 -10.45 -2.35
CA SER A 92 -10.92 -10.26 -0.91
C SER A 92 -11.46 -8.87 -0.59
N GLY A 93 -12.29 -8.77 0.43
CA GLY A 93 -12.78 -7.48 0.94
C GLY A 93 -11.73 -6.71 1.75
N ASP A 94 -10.64 -7.34 2.14
CA ASP A 94 -9.60 -6.72 2.95
C ASP A 94 -8.79 -5.70 2.14
N ARG A 95 -8.53 -4.55 2.74
CA ARG A 95 -7.71 -3.51 2.11
C ARG A 95 -6.27 -3.95 1.88
N VAL A 96 -5.76 -4.77 2.77
CA VAL A 96 -4.40 -5.32 2.72
C VAL A 96 -4.48 -6.84 2.79
N LEU A 97 -3.90 -7.51 1.80
CA LEU A 97 -3.59 -8.93 1.84
C LEU A 97 -2.08 -9.07 1.91
N VAL A 98 -1.62 -9.68 2.98
CA VAL A 98 -0.19 -10.00 3.18
C VAL A 98 0.00 -11.46 2.83
N GLY A 99 1.01 -11.76 2.03
CA GLY A 99 1.39 -13.14 1.82
C GLY A 99 1.86 -13.49 0.40
N ALA A 100 1.49 -14.65 -0.09
CA ALA A 100 2.10 -15.36 -1.20
C ALA A 100 2.24 -14.56 -2.50
N ALA A 101 3.29 -14.84 -3.25
CA ALA A 101 3.47 -14.39 -4.63
C ALA A 101 2.23 -14.73 -5.48
N GLY A 102 1.84 -13.79 -6.37
CA GLY A 102 0.70 -13.99 -7.26
C GLY A 102 -0.62 -13.37 -6.80
N LEU A 103 -0.68 -12.71 -5.62
CA LEU A 103 -1.85 -11.96 -5.18
C LEU A 103 -1.97 -10.58 -5.82
N TYR A 104 -0.86 -10.01 -6.22
CA TYR A 104 -0.75 -8.66 -6.80
C TYR A 104 0.19 -8.67 -7.99
N GLU A 105 -0.05 -7.76 -8.92
CA GLU A 105 0.91 -7.44 -9.97
C GLU A 105 0.93 -5.94 -10.27
N ALA A 106 2.05 -5.45 -10.79
CA ALA A 106 2.19 -4.08 -11.23
C ALA A 106 1.47 -3.84 -12.54
N ARG A 107 0.68 -2.78 -12.65
CA ARG A 107 0.03 -2.33 -13.88
C ARG A 107 0.16 -0.83 -14.09
N CYS A 108 0.31 -0.42 -15.34
CA CYS A 108 0.22 0.98 -15.71
C CYS A 108 -1.24 1.46 -15.64
N ARG A 109 -1.46 2.78 -15.70
CA ARG A 109 -2.80 3.38 -15.65
C ARG A 109 -3.75 2.81 -16.69
N ARG A 110 -3.27 2.51 -17.89
CA ARG A 110 -4.07 1.97 -18.99
C ARG A 110 -4.51 0.52 -18.74
N CYS A 111 -3.64 -0.30 -18.15
CA CYS A 111 -3.89 -1.72 -17.91
C CYS A 111 -4.52 -2.00 -16.55
N PHE A 112 -4.56 -1.01 -15.66
CA PHE A 112 -5.14 -1.15 -14.33
C PHE A 112 -6.67 -1.13 -14.40
N ASP A 113 -7.30 -2.11 -13.78
CA ASP A 113 -8.75 -2.22 -13.66
C ASP A 113 -9.17 -2.40 -12.18
N PRO A 114 -9.63 -1.33 -11.51
CA PRO A 114 -10.08 -1.43 -10.13
C PRO A 114 -11.35 -2.28 -9.97
N ASN A 115 -12.14 -2.45 -11.05
CA ASN A 115 -13.37 -3.23 -11.02
C ASN A 115 -13.10 -4.73 -11.06
N LEU A 116 -12.00 -5.17 -11.64
CA LEU A 116 -11.60 -6.58 -11.65
C LEU A 116 -11.56 -7.17 -10.25
N SER A 117 -10.95 -6.47 -9.32
CA SER A 117 -10.87 -6.89 -7.91
C SER A 117 -12.21 -6.88 -7.19
N ARG A 118 -13.15 -6.02 -7.61
CA ARG A 118 -14.51 -5.92 -7.05
C ARG A 118 -15.44 -7.01 -7.57
N VAL A 119 -15.36 -7.30 -8.87
CA VAL A 119 -16.20 -8.33 -9.51
C VAL A 119 -15.88 -9.71 -8.94
N GLN A 120 -14.61 -10.02 -8.70
CA GLN A 120 -14.22 -11.28 -8.09
C GLN A 120 -14.75 -11.43 -6.65
N ALA A 121 -14.88 -10.35 -5.90
CA ALA A 121 -15.47 -10.36 -4.56
C ALA A 121 -16.98 -10.65 -4.55
N THR A 122 -17.69 -10.39 -5.65
CA THR A 122 -19.15 -10.62 -5.76
C THR A 122 -19.51 -11.95 -6.42
N SER A 123 -18.60 -12.63 -7.08
CA SER A 123 -18.86 -13.86 -7.81
C SER A 123 -18.86 -15.15 -6.94
N GLU A 124 -18.55 -15.05 -5.66
CA GLU A 124 -18.56 -16.19 -4.73
C GLU A 124 -19.93 -16.46 -4.09
N ILE A 125 -21.01 -15.80 -4.51
CA ILE A 125 -22.37 -16.07 -4.00
C ILE A 125 -23.28 -16.54 -5.13
N HIS A 126 -23.01 -17.70 -5.69
CA HIS A 126 -24.06 -18.51 -6.29
C HIS A 126 -23.65 -19.98 -6.28
N VAL A 127 -23.88 -20.64 -5.15
CA VAL A 127 -24.01 -22.10 -5.11
C VAL A 127 -25.46 -22.36 -5.49
N PRO A 128 -25.75 -22.96 -6.64
CA PRO A 128 -27.09 -23.46 -6.90
C PRO A 128 -27.34 -24.58 -5.89
N SER A 129 -28.37 -24.40 -5.07
CA SER A 129 -28.91 -25.49 -4.26
C SER A 129 -29.30 -26.64 -5.18
N THR A 130 -28.69 -27.79 -4.95
CA THR A 130 -29.12 -29.06 -5.54
C THR A 130 -30.60 -29.28 -5.24
N PRO A 131 -31.43 -29.65 -6.24
CA PRO A 131 -32.79 -30.09 -5.94
C PRO A 131 -32.69 -31.41 -5.16
N GLU A 132 -33.28 -31.44 -3.98
CA GLU A 132 -33.59 -32.66 -3.27
C GLU A 132 -34.46 -33.55 -4.19
N GLU A 133 -33.98 -34.73 -4.50
CA GLU A 133 -34.79 -35.78 -5.13
C GLU A 133 -35.94 -36.12 -4.18
N ALA A 134 -37.14 -35.74 -4.59
CA ALA A 134 -38.36 -36.29 -4.00
C ALA A 134 -38.57 -37.69 -4.54
N THR A 135 -38.46 -38.70 -3.72
CA THR A 135 -39.06 -40.03 -3.88
C THR A 135 -40.50 -40.01 -3.47
#